data_e2a6e72b2176529ca57fcb5096955c44
#
_entry.id   e2a6e72b2176529ca57fcb5096955c44
#
_cell.length_a   1.000
_cell.length_b   1.000
_cell.length_c   1.000
_cell.angle_alpha   90.00
_cell.angle_beta   90.00
_cell.angle_gamma   90.00
#
_symmetry.space_group_name_H-M   'P 1'
#
loop_
_entity.id
_entity.type
_entity.pdbx_description
1 polymer ?
#
loop_
_entity_poly.entity_id
_entity_poly.type
_entity_poly.pdbx_seq_one_letter_code
_entity_poly.pdbx_strand_id
1 'polypeptide(L)'
;MTSYHHEGNTNVTQTAGGISQRSAAFVLTHIQEDTAFMSLIPYVIEQTAHGERSYDIYSRLLKDRVVFLGSAIDDQVANAVVAQLLFLETDNPDADINLYINSPGGSVTAGMAIFDTMNYIKCPVRTVCVGLAASMGAFLLMAGEKGKRLALPNSEIMIHQPSGGASGQATDVTIHAEWLLRTKNKMNALMAEMTGQPLEKVQHDVERDHFMSAQEALEYGIIDEIFQPQEKGKKNG
;
A
#
# COMPACT_ATOMS: atom_id res chain seq x y z
N MET A 1 -55.55 -61.39 -4.34
CA MET A 1 -56.58 -61.06 -3.32
C MET A 1 -56.46 -59.57 -3.11
N THR A 2 -57.40 -58.90 -3.71
CA THR A 2 -58.44 -57.99 -3.13
C THR A 2 -57.83 -56.68 -2.62
N SER A 3 -58.21 -55.59 -3.02
CA SER A 3 -59.23 -54.87 -3.82
C SER A 3 -59.29 -53.41 -3.30
N TYR A 4 -59.40 -52.46 -4.20
CA TYR A 4 -60.31 -51.31 -4.30
C TYR A 4 -60.49 -50.37 -3.08
N HIS A 5 -60.46 -49.08 -3.25
CA HIS A 5 -61.37 -48.11 -3.88
C HIS A 5 -60.66 -46.67 -3.84
N HIS A 6 -60.61 -45.91 -4.86
CA HIS A 6 -61.45 -44.88 -5.48
C HIS A 6 -61.98 -43.79 -4.53
N GLU A 7 -61.66 -42.57 -4.88
CA GLU A 7 -62.35 -41.29 -5.24
C GLU A 7 -61.47 -40.12 -4.80
N GLY A 8 -61.00 -39.18 -5.55
CA GLY A 8 -61.73 -38.28 -6.47
C GLY A 8 -62.08 -36.99 -5.73
N ASN A 9 -61.28 -35.94 -5.86
CA ASN A 9 -61.85 -34.60 -6.06
C ASN A 9 -60.80 -33.57 -6.52
N THR A 10 -61.16 -32.91 -7.57
CA THR A 10 -60.52 -31.75 -8.20
C THR A 10 -60.70 -30.49 -7.36
N ASN A 11 -59.63 -29.73 -7.12
CA ASN A 11 -59.72 -28.27 -6.99
C ASN A 11 -58.42 -27.63 -7.42
N VAL A 12 -58.50 -26.99 -8.55
CA VAL A 12 -57.52 -26.02 -9.08
C VAL A 12 -57.66 -24.72 -8.28
N THR A 13 -56.65 -24.36 -7.53
CA THR A 13 -56.45 -22.98 -7.06
C THR A 13 -55.07 -22.53 -7.40
N GLN A 14 -55.03 -21.49 -8.24
CA GLN A 14 -53.86 -20.66 -8.55
C GLN A 14 -53.21 -20.17 -7.25
N THR A 15 -51.89 -20.42 -7.08
CA THR A 15 -51.10 -19.66 -6.14
C THR A 15 -50.01 -18.93 -6.89
N ALA A 16 -50.17 -17.62 -6.88
CA ALA A 16 -49.16 -16.66 -7.28
C ALA A 16 -47.86 -16.96 -6.54
N GLY A 17 -46.73 -16.96 -7.28
CA GLY A 17 -45.39 -17.18 -6.76
C GLY A 17 -45.02 -16.11 -5.74
N GLY A 18 -45.09 -16.48 -4.47
CA GLY A 18 -44.49 -15.70 -3.39
C GLY A 18 -43.00 -15.97 -3.33
N ILE A 19 -42.19 -15.01 -3.72
CA ILE A 19 -40.76 -14.98 -3.41
C ILE A 19 -40.66 -14.97 -1.89
N SER A 20 -40.02 -16.01 -1.33
CA SER A 20 -39.86 -16.18 0.11
C SER A 20 -39.19 -14.96 0.71
N GLN A 21 -39.77 -14.35 1.76
CA GLN A 21 -39.21 -13.26 2.53
C GLN A 21 -37.78 -13.51 3.05
N ARG A 22 -37.36 -14.77 3.15
CA ARG A 22 -35.99 -15.18 3.53
C ARG A 22 -34.96 -14.90 2.42
N SER A 23 -35.36 -15.01 1.14
CA SER A 23 -34.46 -14.73 0.01
C SER A 23 -34.24 -13.24 -0.17
N ALA A 24 -35.26 -12.42 0.08
CA ALA A 24 -35.15 -10.95 0.02
C ALA A 24 -34.28 -10.38 1.15
N ALA A 25 -34.38 -10.94 2.36
CA ALA A 25 -33.54 -10.55 3.50
C ALA A 25 -32.06 -10.92 3.29
N PHE A 26 -31.78 -12.09 2.67
CA PHE A 26 -30.41 -12.52 2.37
C PHE A 26 -29.74 -11.66 1.29
N VAL A 27 -30.47 -11.24 0.27
CA VAL A 27 -29.96 -10.32 -0.77
C VAL A 27 -29.73 -8.92 -0.21
N LEU A 28 -30.62 -8.43 0.67
CA LEU A 28 -30.47 -7.11 1.29
C LEU A 28 -29.31 -7.05 2.29
N THR A 29 -29.03 -8.11 3.03
CA THR A 29 -27.87 -8.18 3.96
C THR A 29 -26.54 -8.23 3.21
N HIS A 30 -26.45 -8.90 2.05
CA HIS A 30 -25.23 -8.93 1.25
C HIS A 30 -24.96 -7.63 0.49
N ILE A 31 -26.03 -6.89 0.12
CA ILE A 31 -25.88 -5.55 -0.50
C ILE A 31 -25.43 -4.49 0.53
N GLN A 32 -25.74 -4.70 1.81
CA GLN A 32 -25.42 -3.75 2.87
C GLN A 32 -23.99 -3.87 3.41
N GLU A 33 -23.32 -5.02 3.23
CA GLU A 33 -21.91 -5.20 3.60
C GLU A 33 -20.93 -4.68 2.54
N ASP A 34 -21.30 -4.68 1.26
CA ASP A 34 -20.45 -4.16 0.17
C ASP A 34 -20.48 -2.63 0.02
N THR A 35 -21.42 -1.93 0.66
CA THR A 35 -21.49 -0.45 0.57
C THR A 35 -20.73 0.29 1.67
N ALA A 36 -20.11 -0.42 2.62
CA ALA A 36 -19.49 0.18 3.80
C ALA A 36 -18.04 0.67 3.60
N PHE A 37 -17.42 0.49 2.41
CA PHE A 37 -16.04 0.90 2.16
C PHE A 37 -15.81 1.56 0.79
N MET A 38 -16.74 2.35 0.31
CA MET A 38 -16.36 3.36 -0.68
C MET A 38 -15.67 4.50 0.09
N SER A 39 -14.35 4.43 0.19
CA SER A 39 -13.52 5.58 0.52
C SER A 39 -13.98 6.74 -0.37
N LEU A 40 -14.59 7.78 0.22
CA LEU A 40 -14.99 8.97 -0.51
C LEU A 40 -13.72 9.67 -1.00
N ILE A 41 -13.33 9.39 -2.23
CA ILE A 41 -12.23 10.11 -2.86
C ILE A 41 -12.78 11.48 -3.26
N PRO A 42 -12.30 12.59 -2.66
CA PRO A 42 -12.79 13.92 -2.98
C PRO A 42 -12.42 14.32 -4.40
N TYR A 43 -13.31 15.08 -5.04
CA TYR A 43 -13.08 15.69 -6.32
C TYR A 43 -12.78 17.18 -6.17
N VAL A 44 -11.87 17.67 -6.99
CA VAL A 44 -11.54 19.10 -7.11
C VAL A 44 -11.85 19.60 -8.51
N ILE A 45 -12.37 20.83 -8.60
CA ILE A 45 -12.63 21.50 -9.87
C ILE A 45 -11.57 22.57 -10.09
N GLU A 46 -10.85 22.47 -11.18
CA GLU A 46 -9.82 23.41 -11.59
C GLU A 46 -10.33 24.28 -12.76
N GLN A 47 -10.25 25.60 -12.60
CA GLN A 47 -10.54 26.55 -13.65
C GLN A 47 -9.33 26.65 -14.58
N THR A 48 -9.50 26.35 -15.86
CA THR A 48 -8.45 26.45 -16.86
C THR A 48 -8.85 27.45 -17.96
N ALA A 49 -7.89 27.87 -18.77
CA ALA A 49 -8.16 28.72 -19.94
C ALA A 49 -9.16 28.10 -20.94
N HIS A 50 -9.38 26.79 -20.87
CA HIS A 50 -10.28 26.04 -21.74
C HIS A 50 -11.56 25.56 -21.06
N GLY A 51 -11.87 26.10 -19.85
CA GLY A 51 -13.06 25.74 -19.05
C GLY A 51 -12.72 24.98 -17.77
N GLU A 52 -13.75 24.46 -17.13
CA GLU A 52 -13.62 23.70 -15.87
C GLU A 52 -13.21 22.26 -16.15
N ARG A 53 -12.30 21.74 -15.33
CA ARG A 53 -11.91 20.33 -15.31
C ARG A 53 -12.05 19.76 -13.92
N SER A 54 -12.73 18.62 -13.81
CA SER A 54 -12.84 17.86 -12.55
C SER A 54 -11.78 16.77 -12.49
N TYR A 55 -11.11 16.66 -11.35
CA TYR A 55 -10.15 15.61 -11.03
C TYR A 55 -10.49 14.99 -9.67
N ASP A 56 -10.30 13.71 -9.51
CA ASP A 56 -10.13 13.19 -8.15
C ASP A 56 -8.83 13.72 -7.54
N ILE A 57 -8.75 13.73 -6.20
CA ILE A 57 -7.63 14.38 -5.50
C ILE A 57 -6.28 13.73 -5.84
N TYR A 58 -6.21 12.41 -6.03
CA TYR A 58 -4.96 11.72 -6.35
C TYR A 58 -4.50 12.03 -7.77
N SER A 59 -5.41 12.03 -8.75
CA SER A 59 -5.11 12.45 -10.12
C SER A 59 -4.67 13.92 -10.19
N ARG A 60 -5.22 14.78 -9.34
CA ARG A 60 -4.78 16.18 -9.27
C ARG A 60 -3.38 16.30 -8.70
N LEU A 61 -3.07 15.58 -7.62
CA LEU A 61 -1.75 15.57 -7.00
C LEU A 61 -0.69 14.93 -7.92
N LEU A 62 -1.06 13.92 -8.70
CA LEU A 62 -0.17 13.31 -9.68
C LEU A 62 0.35 14.33 -10.72
N LYS A 63 -0.46 15.33 -11.11
CA LYS A 63 0.00 16.44 -11.98
C LYS A 63 1.13 17.24 -11.34
N ASP A 64 1.17 17.32 -10.01
CA ASP A 64 2.24 17.96 -9.25
C ASP A 64 3.36 16.97 -8.87
N ARG A 65 3.39 15.81 -9.54
CA ARG A 65 4.36 14.73 -9.38
C ARG A 65 4.36 14.12 -7.97
N VAL A 66 3.19 14.09 -7.33
CA VAL A 66 2.98 13.52 -6.00
C VAL A 66 2.27 12.19 -6.13
N VAL A 67 2.89 11.13 -5.60
CA VAL A 67 2.38 9.76 -5.54
C VAL A 67 2.17 9.39 -4.07
N PHE A 68 1.06 8.72 -3.75
CA PHE A 68 0.77 8.25 -2.40
C PHE A 68 0.84 6.73 -2.29
N LEU A 69 1.62 6.25 -1.31
CA LEU A 69 1.60 4.89 -0.81
C LEU A 69 0.96 4.92 0.59
N GLY A 70 -0.38 4.93 0.64
CA GLY A 70 -1.18 5.20 1.85
C GLY A 70 -1.87 3.96 2.42
N SER A 71 -1.44 2.75 2.07
CA SER A 71 -2.06 1.50 2.51
C SER A 71 -1.06 0.36 2.63
N ALA A 72 -1.54 -0.84 2.99
CA ALA A 72 -0.73 -2.06 2.86
C ALA A 72 -0.33 -2.29 1.40
N ILE A 73 0.87 -2.84 1.21
CA ILE A 73 1.46 -3.10 -0.11
C ILE A 73 1.05 -4.49 -0.57
N ASP A 74 0.19 -4.52 -1.57
CA ASP A 74 -0.18 -5.71 -2.35
C ASP A 74 0.15 -5.50 -3.83
N ASP A 75 -0.18 -6.49 -4.67
CA ASP A 75 0.09 -6.42 -6.10
C ASP A 75 -0.68 -5.31 -6.80
N GLN A 76 -1.91 -4.97 -6.35
CA GLN A 76 -2.71 -3.90 -6.95
C GLN A 76 -2.11 -2.52 -6.65
N VAL A 77 -1.75 -2.30 -5.39
CA VAL A 77 -1.09 -1.07 -4.94
C VAL A 77 0.25 -0.89 -5.64
N ALA A 78 1.04 -1.97 -5.71
CA ALA A 78 2.35 -1.92 -6.40
C ALA A 78 2.20 -1.58 -7.88
N ASN A 79 1.29 -2.24 -8.59
CA ASN A 79 1.03 -1.96 -10.01
C ASN A 79 0.57 -0.50 -10.23
N ALA A 80 -0.27 0.04 -9.34
CA ALA A 80 -0.72 1.43 -9.43
C ALA A 80 0.44 2.42 -9.22
N VAL A 81 1.32 2.19 -8.23
CA VAL A 81 2.50 3.03 -7.98
C VAL A 81 3.48 2.94 -9.14
N VAL A 82 3.80 1.73 -9.60
CA VAL A 82 4.69 1.50 -10.76
C VAL A 82 4.18 2.24 -12.00
N ALA A 83 2.88 2.13 -12.31
CA ALA A 83 2.29 2.82 -13.47
C ALA A 83 2.41 4.36 -13.34
N GLN A 84 2.21 4.91 -12.13
CA GLN A 84 2.39 6.34 -11.88
C GLN A 84 3.84 6.79 -12.03
N LEU A 85 4.81 6.02 -11.53
CA LEU A 85 6.24 6.32 -11.69
C LEU A 85 6.65 6.35 -13.16
N LEU A 86 6.26 5.33 -13.95
CA LEU A 86 6.55 5.26 -15.39
C LEU A 86 5.86 6.39 -16.18
N PHE A 87 4.63 6.74 -15.82
CA PHE A 87 3.92 7.86 -16.42
C PHE A 87 4.67 9.18 -16.19
N LEU A 88 5.09 9.44 -14.94
CA LEU A 88 5.80 10.66 -14.57
C LEU A 88 7.19 10.75 -15.20
N GLU A 89 7.90 9.63 -15.38
CA GLU A 89 9.15 9.60 -16.14
C GLU A 89 8.94 10.02 -17.58
N THR A 90 7.89 9.49 -18.23
CA THR A 90 7.58 9.82 -19.62
C THR A 90 7.19 11.31 -19.78
N ASP A 91 6.50 11.87 -18.79
CA ASP A 91 6.07 13.27 -18.77
C ASP A 91 7.25 14.24 -18.64
N ASN A 92 8.14 14.01 -17.67
CA ASN A 92 9.38 14.80 -17.48
C ASN A 92 10.43 13.97 -16.72
N PRO A 93 11.46 13.43 -17.39
CA PRO A 93 12.47 12.58 -16.77
C PRO A 93 13.45 13.33 -15.84
N ASP A 94 13.52 14.66 -15.93
CA ASP A 94 14.49 15.47 -15.16
C ASP A 94 13.90 16.05 -13.86
N ALA A 95 12.59 15.90 -13.65
CA ALA A 95 11.92 16.45 -12.47
C ALA A 95 11.72 15.37 -11.38
N ASP A 96 11.89 15.78 -10.12
CA ASP A 96 11.69 14.92 -8.97
C ASP A 96 10.26 14.37 -8.90
N ILE A 97 10.12 13.13 -8.45
CA ILE A 97 8.86 12.52 -8.04
C ILE A 97 8.79 12.49 -6.51
N ASN A 98 7.69 12.91 -5.91
CA ASN A 98 7.48 12.89 -4.47
C ASN A 98 6.61 11.68 -4.10
N LEU A 99 7.20 10.67 -3.48
CA LEU A 99 6.50 9.48 -2.98
C LEU A 99 6.22 9.66 -1.48
N TYR A 100 4.96 9.93 -1.13
CA TYR A 100 4.49 10.01 0.25
C TYR A 100 4.10 8.63 0.76
N ILE A 101 4.64 8.25 1.92
CA ILE A 101 4.49 6.91 2.49
C ILE A 101 3.81 7.00 3.85
N ASN A 102 2.65 6.32 3.96
CA ASN A 102 1.95 6.01 5.20
C ASN A 102 1.46 4.56 5.12
N SER A 103 2.37 3.62 5.36
CA SER A 103 2.14 2.21 5.05
C SER A 103 2.68 1.29 6.16
N PRO A 104 1.91 0.28 6.57
CA PRO A 104 2.39 -0.77 7.47
C PRO A 104 3.34 -1.77 6.78
N GLY A 105 3.63 -1.61 5.47
CA GLY A 105 4.33 -2.59 4.67
C GLY A 105 3.40 -3.58 3.98
N GLY A 106 3.87 -4.78 3.68
CA GLY A 106 3.08 -5.81 3.01
C GLY A 106 3.92 -6.78 2.19
N SER A 107 3.44 -7.18 1.03
CA SER A 107 4.10 -8.14 0.15
C SER A 107 5.50 -7.68 -0.27
N VAL A 108 6.51 -8.50 0.03
CA VAL A 108 7.91 -8.22 -0.35
C VAL A 108 8.07 -8.17 -1.87
N THR A 109 7.45 -9.09 -2.60
CA THR A 109 7.55 -9.13 -4.07
C THR A 109 6.91 -7.91 -4.72
N ALA A 110 5.74 -7.49 -4.23
CA ALA A 110 5.07 -6.27 -4.68
C ALA A 110 5.91 -5.01 -4.37
N GLY A 111 6.47 -4.92 -3.16
CA GLY A 111 7.34 -3.82 -2.80
C GLY A 111 8.64 -3.78 -3.59
N MET A 112 9.24 -4.94 -3.90
CA MET A 112 10.43 -5.01 -4.77
C MET A 112 10.14 -4.54 -6.20
N ALA A 113 8.92 -4.72 -6.73
CA ALA A 113 8.54 -4.16 -8.02
C ALA A 113 8.55 -2.61 -7.99
N ILE A 114 8.08 -2.00 -6.91
CA ILE A 114 8.18 -0.53 -6.72
C ILE A 114 9.65 -0.12 -6.60
N PHE A 115 10.42 -0.80 -5.74
CA PHE A 115 11.85 -0.52 -5.52
C PHE A 115 12.66 -0.57 -6.83
N ASP A 116 12.52 -1.65 -7.59
CA ASP A 116 13.24 -1.82 -8.85
C ASP A 116 12.81 -0.73 -9.87
N THR A 117 11.53 -0.33 -9.89
CA THR A 117 11.05 0.76 -10.75
C THR A 117 11.64 2.11 -10.33
N MET A 118 11.68 2.42 -9.02
CA MET A 118 12.33 3.65 -8.51
C MET A 118 13.78 3.76 -8.95
N ASN A 119 14.51 2.62 -8.99
CA ASN A 119 15.90 2.58 -9.44
C ASN A 119 16.07 2.55 -10.96
N TYR A 120 15.04 2.11 -11.70
CA TYR A 120 15.06 2.00 -13.15
C TYR A 120 14.81 3.34 -13.84
N ILE A 121 13.88 4.14 -13.33
CA ILE A 121 13.51 5.44 -13.89
C ILE A 121 14.63 6.48 -13.69
N LYS A 122 14.69 7.48 -14.58
CA LYS A 122 15.68 8.56 -14.51
C LYS A 122 15.33 9.62 -13.48
N CYS A 123 14.04 9.79 -13.21
CA CYS A 123 13.57 10.79 -12.23
C CYS A 123 14.11 10.47 -10.84
N PRO A 124 14.72 11.41 -10.12
CA PRO A 124 14.99 11.23 -8.70
C PRO A 124 13.68 11.05 -7.93
N VAL A 125 13.59 10.01 -7.09
CA VAL A 125 12.42 9.78 -6.25
C VAL A 125 12.71 10.28 -4.84
N ARG A 126 12.04 11.36 -4.46
CA ARG A 126 12.01 11.88 -3.10
C ARG A 126 10.98 11.09 -2.30
N THR A 127 11.37 10.52 -1.17
CA THR A 127 10.47 9.78 -0.28
C THR A 127 10.17 10.58 0.98
N VAL A 128 8.90 10.54 1.42
CA VAL A 128 8.44 11.31 2.59
C VAL A 128 7.57 10.42 3.47
N CYS A 129 8.03 10.12 4.68
CA CYS A 129 7.21 9.42 5.67
C CYS A 129 6.20 10.38 6.30
N VAL A 130 4.91 9.99 6.26
CA VAL A 130 3.79 10.71 6.90
C VAL A 130 3.04 9.71 7.80
N GLY A 131 3.15 9.86 9.10
CA GLY A 131 2.57 8.93 10.06
C GLY A 131 3.44 7.69 10.27
N LEU A 132 3.31 6.67 9.44
CA LEU A 132 4.02 5.39 9.61
C LEU A 132 4.67 4.91 8.31
N ALA A 133 5.93 4.52 8.39
CA ALA A 133 6.57 3.69 7.38
C ALA A 133 7.12 2.42 8.05
N ALA A 134 6.44 1.29 7.87
CA ALA A 134 6.82 0.04 8.53
C ALA A 134 7.17 -1.06 7.51
N SER A 135 8.12 -1.94 7.89
CA SER A 135 8.46 -3.13 7.11
C SER A 135 8.84 -2.77 5.66
N MET A 136 8.11 -3.27 4.67
CA MET A 136 8.33 -2.92 3.26
C MET A 136 8.09 -1.43 2.97
N GLY A 137 7.26 -0.71 3.76
CA GLY A 137 7.10 0.75 3.69
C GLY A 137 8.38 1.50 4.11
N ALA A 138 9.06 1.04 5.18
CA ALA A 138 10.35 1.57 5.59
C ALA A 138 11.45 1.26 4.56
N PHE A 139 11.40 0.08 3.96
CA PHE A 139 12.33 -0.29 2.89
C PHE A 139 12.22 0.66 1.69
N LEU A 140 10.99 1.00 1.27
CA LEU A 140 10.76 1.96 0.20
C LEU A 140 11.11 3.41 0.61
N LEU A 141 10.95 3.76 1.88
CA LEU A 141 11.38 5.08 2.38
C LEU A 141 12.89 5.27 2.22
N MET A 142 13.69 4.27 2.64
CA MET A 142 15.15 4.34 2.51
C MET A 142 15.66 4.17 1.08
N ALA A 143 14.81 3.70 0.16
CA ALA A 143 15.11 3.55 -1.27
C ALA A 143 15.00 4.86 -2.06
N GLY A 144 14.54 5.94 -1.45
CA GLY A 144 14.56 7.27 -2.07
C GLY A 144 15.95 7.75 -2.43
N GLU A 145 16.03 8.73 -3.32
CA GLU A 145 17.28 9.37 -3.72
C GLU A 145 18.02 9.90 -2.50
N LYS A 146 19.30 9.61 -2.40
CA LYS A 146 20.12 10.03 -1.25
C LYS A 146 20.15 11.56 -1.13
N GLY A 147 19.90 12.07 0.07
CA GLY A 147 19.69 13.49 0.35
C GLY A 147 18.24 13.95 0.16
N LYS A 148 17.33 13.07 -0.28
CA LYS A 148 15.92 13.38 -0.54
C LYS A 148 14.94 12.43 0.19
N ARG A 149 15.40 11.74 1.24
CA ARG A 149 14.59 10.84 2.08
C ARG A 149 14.19 11.60 3.33
N LEU A 150 12.88 11.76 3.56
CA LEU A 150 12.38 12.67 4.60
C LEU A 150 11.33 12.00 5.47
N ALA A 151 11.13 12.57 6.66
CA ALA A 151 10.02 12.24 7.54
C ALA A 151 9.41 13.50 8.15
N LEU A 152 8.12 13.47 8.46
CA LEU A 152 7.51 14.46 9.34
C LEU A 152 7.94 14.22 10.78
N PRO A 153 7.94 15.25 11.65
CA PRO A 153 8.55 15.17 13.01
C PRO A 153 7.95 14.10 13.92
N ASN A 154 6.67 13.75 13.72
CA ASN A 154 5.96 12.75 14.53
C ASN A 154 5.75 11.43 13.78
N SER A 155 6.49 11.20 12.69
CA SER A 155 6.44 9.93 11.98
C SER A 155 7.17 8.84 12.74
N GLU A 156 6.66 7.63 12.61
CA GLU A 156 7.31 6.42 13.11
C GLU A 156 7.80 5.56 11.95
N ILE A 157 8.96 4.96 12.15
CA ILE A 157 9.57 4.06 11.17
C ILE A 157 9.83 2.72 11.86
N MET A 158 9.50 1.62 11.20
CA MET A 158 9.74 0.29 11.75
C MET A 158 10.41 -0.62 10.73
N ILE A 159 11.49 -1.25 11.13
CA ILE A 159 12.18 -2.25 10.33
C ILE A 159 12.12 -3.61 11.01
N HIS A 160 11.99 -4.66 10.23
CA HIS A 160 12.08 -6.05 10.67
C HIS A 160 12.38 -6.98 9.48
N GLN A 161 12.77 -8.23 9.78
CA GLN A 161 13.00 -9.24 8.76
C GLN A 161 11.72 -9.65 8.04
N PRO A 162 11.78 -10.11 6.78
CA PRO A 162 10.61 -10.63 6.09
C PRO A 162 10.05 -11.85 6.82
N SER A 163 8.72 -11.89 6.93
CA SER A 163 7.99 -13.04 7.47
C SER A 163 7.31 -13.83 6.37
N GLY A 164 7.16 -15.11 6.57
CA GLY A 164 6.47 -15.98 5.63
C GLY A 164 6.17 -17.33 6.28
N GLY A 165 5.28 -18.09 5.65
CA GLY A 165 4.94 -19.45 6.03
C GLY A 165 4.89 -20.35 4.81
N ALA A 166 5.10 -21.65 5.03
CA ALA A 166 4.94 -22.66 4.00
C ALA A 166 4.18 -23.86 4.57
N SER A 167 3.33 -24.46 3.75
CA SER A 167 2.62 -25.70 4.07
C SER A 167 2.61 -26.58 2.82
N GLY A 168 2.48 -27.90 3.01
CA GLY A 168 2.47 -28.86 1.92
C GLY A 168 3.49 -29.98 2.10
N GLN A 169 4.04 -30.48 0.99
CA GLN A 169 5.06 -31.54 1.02
C GLN A 169 6.38 -31.02 1.59
N ALA A 170 7.16 -31.88 2.24
CA ALA A 170 8.42 -31.50 2.87
C ALA A 170 9.38 -30.77 1.91
N THR A 171 9.46 -31.22 0.66
CA THR A 171 10.30 -30.60 -0.38
C THR A 171 9.85 -29.17 -0.68
N ASP A 172 8.53 -28.93 -0.80
CA ASP A 172 7.97 -27.60 -1.06
C ASP A 172 8.25 -26.65 0.11
N VAL A 173 8.10 -27.14 1.35
CA VAL A 173 8.43 -26.36 2.56
C VAL A 173 9.91 -25.96 2.56
N THR A 174 10.82 -26.87 2.19
CA THR A 174 12.24 -26.57 2.09
C THR A 174 12.54 -25.50 1.03
N ILE A 175 11.95 -25.62 -0.16
CA ILE A 175 12.11 -24.62 -1.24
C ILE A 175 11.65 -23.23 -0.80
N HIS A 176 10.52 -23.15 -0.12
CA HIS A 176 10.00 -21.87 0.41
C HIS A 176 10.88 -21.29 1.53
N ALA A 177 11.39 -22.13 2.43
CA ALA A 177 12.31 -21.71 3.49
C ALA A 177 13.60 -21.14 2.91
N GLU A 178 14.20 -21.81 1.93
CA GLU A 178 15.41 -21.33 1.25
C GLU A 178 15.16 -20.01 0.50
N TRP A 179 14.01 -19.89 -0.17
CA TRP A 179 13.60 -18.63 -0.82
C TRP A 179 13.48 -17.50 0.19
N LEU A 180 12.84 -17.72 1.34
CA LEU A 180 12.68 -16.72 2.39
C LEU A 180 14.03 -16.28 2.98
N LEU A 181 14.94 -17.22 3.26
CA LEU A 181 16.29 -16.92 3.73
C LEU A 181 17.09 -16.10 2.72
N ARG A 182 17.01 -16.46 1.43
CA ARG A 182 17.65 -15.69 0.35
C ARG A 182 17.09 -14.27 0.28
N THR A 183 15.77 -14.13 0.41
CA THR A 183 15.08 -12.83 0.41
C THR A 183 15.52 -11.97 1.61
N LYS A 184 15.56 -12.55 2.83
CA LYS A 184 16.08 -11.89 4.04
C LYS A 184 17.50 -11.36 3.80
N ASN A 185 18.40 -12.19 3.31
CA ASN A 185 19.79 -11.80 3.08
C ASN A 185 19.92 -10.70 2.04
N LYS A 186 19.15 -10.76 0.93
CA LYS A 186 19.11 -9.71 -0.10
C LYS A 186 18.63 -8.38 0.50
N MET A 187 17.53 -8.40 1.24
CA MET A 187 16.98 -7.18 1.84
C MET A 187 17.92 -6.56 2.86
N ASN A 188 18.55 -7.37 3.72
CA ASN A 188 19.53 -6.88 4.70
C ASN A 188 20.72 -6.20 4.02
N ALA A 189 21.22 -6.79 2.94
CA ALA A 189 22.34 -6.20 2.18
C ALA A 189 21.95 -4.86 1.55
N LEU A 190 20.76 -4.77 0.95
CA LEU A 190 20.23 -3.52 0.38
C LEU A 190 20.00 -2.45 1.46
N MET A 191 19.44 -2.84 2.63
CA MET A 191 19.26 -1.91 3.75
C MET A 191 20.61 -1.39 4.28
N ALA A 192 21.61 -2.25 4.39
CA ALA A 192 22.97 -1.84 4.81
C ALA A 192 23.58 -0.83 3.82
N GLU A 193 23.42 -1.06 2.51
CA GLU A 193 23.88 -0.16 1.46
C GLU A 193 23.16 1.20 1.52
N MET A 194 21.81 1.19 1.59
CA MET A 194 21.01 2.42 1.58
C MET A 194 21.18 3.27 2.84
N THR A 195 21.38 2.63 4.00
CA THR A 195 21.51 3.34 5.28
C THR A 195 22.97 3.68 5.64
N GLY A 196 23.94 2.97 5.06
CA GLY A 196 25.34 3.06 5.44
C GLY A 196 25.70 2.33 6.75
N GLN A 197 24.77 1.55 7.29
CA GLN A 197 25.01 0.76 8.50
C GLN A 197 25.79 -0.52 8.17
N PRO A 198 26.62 -1.03 9.08
CA PRO A 198 27.24 -2.35 8.94
C PRO A 198 26.18 -3.45 8.78
N LEU A 199 26.43 -4.43 7.91
CA LEU A 199 25.50 -5.52 7.64
C LEU A 199 25.10 -6.28 8.91
N GLU A 200 26.07 -6.56 9.80
CA GLU A 200 25.82 -7.25 11.06
C GLU A 200 24.86 -6.47 11.97
N LYS A 201 24.98 -5.14 11.97
CA LYS A 201 24.07 -4.29 12.73
C LYS A 201 22.66 -4.36 12.15
N VAL A 202 22.50 -4.25 10.84
CA VAL A 202 21.20 -4.40 10.18
C VAL A 202 20.58 -5.76 10.48
N GLN A 203 21.36 -6.85 10.36
CA GLN A 203 20.90 -8.21 10.64
C GLN A 203 20.40 -8.38 12.09
N HIS A 204 21.09 -7.74 13.05
CA HIS A 204 20.68 -7.75 14.44
C HIS A 204 19.39 -6.95 14.66
N ASP A 205 19.34 -5.74 14.13
CA ASP A 205 18.25 -4.79 14.41
C ASP A 205 16.91 -5.20 13.75
N VAL A 206 16.97 -5.91 12.60
CA VAL A 206 15.75 -6.42 11.93
C VAL A 206 15.27 -7.76 12.46
N GLU A 207 15.96 -8.37 13.44
CA GLU A 207 15.56 -9.70 13.94
C GLU A 207 14.19 -9.68 14.61
N ARG A 208 13.80 -8.53 15.18
CA ARG A 208 12.48 -8.24 15.74
C ARG A 208 12.04 -6.85 15.28
N ASP A 209 10.78 -6.50 15.56
CA ASP A 209 10.26 -5.18 15.26
C ASP A 209 11.12 -4.11 15.96
N HIS A 210 11.76 -3.27 15.15
CA HIS A 210 12.60 -2.18 15.61
C HIS A 210 11.94 -0.85 15.21
N PHE A 211 11.22 -0.26 16.15
CA PHE A 211 10.56 1.03 15.98
C PHE A 211 11.53 2.17 16.23
N MET A 212 11.44 3.18 15.42
CA MET A 212 12.26 4.39 15.47
C MET A 212 11.38 5.63 15.28
N SER A 213 11.61 6.65 16.10
CA SER A 213 11.16 8.01 15.83
C SER A 213 11.83 8.57 14.57
N ALA A 214 11.33 9.69 14.05
CA ALA A 214 11.99 10.37 12.93
C ALA A 214 13.45 10.74 13.24
N GLN A 215 13.77 11.10 14.51
CA GLN A 215 15.14 11.43 14.92
C GLN A 215 16.05 10.21 14.91
N GLU A 216 15.60 9.08 15.45
CA GLU A 216 16.35 7.83 15.43
C GLU A 216 16.56 7.29 14.01
N ALA A 217 15.53 7.45 13.14
CA ALA A 217 15.63 7.06 11.73
C ALA A 217 16.64 7.93 10.95
N LEU A 218 16.76 9.23 11.28
CA LEU A 218 17.79 10.12 10.76
C LEU A 218 19.19 9.66 11.20
N GLU A 219 19.36 9.36 12.48
CA GLU A 219 20.65 8.87 13.04
C GLU A 219 21.03 7.49 12.50
N TYR A 220 20.03 6.66 12.22
CA TYR A 220 20.23 5.34 11.59
C TYR A 220 20.61 5.45 10.11
N GLY A 221 20.27 6.54 9.43
CA GLY A 221 20.51 6.77 8.00
C GLY A 221 19.39 6.27 7.09
N ILE A 222 18.20 5.99 7.63
CA ILE A 222 17.01 5.64 6.86
C ILE A 222 16.48 6.85 6.12
N ILE A 223 16.53 8.02 6.76
CA ILE A 223 16.17 9.32 6.17
C ILE A 223 17.35 10.27 6.21
N ASP A 224 17.26 11.35 5.44
CA ASP A 224 18.30 12.38 5.32
C ASP A 224 17.91 13.68 6.03
N GLU A 225 16.60 13.91 6.25
CA GLU A 225 16.10 15.17 6.82
C GLU A 225 14.76 14.94 7.53
N ILE A 226 14.50 15.72 8.58
CA ILE A 226 13.19 15.84 9.24
C ILE A 226 12.60 17.19 8.84
N PHE A 227 11.41 17.19 8.24
CA PHE A 227 10.69 18.40 7.94
C PHE A 227 10.44 19.23 9.19
N GLN A 228 10.97 20.44 9.23
CA GLN A 228 10.65 21.38 10.29
C GLN A 228 9.26 21.98 10.05
N PRO A 229 8.43 22.11 11.11
CA PRO A 229 7.19 22.85 10.99
C PRO A 229 7.48 24.27 10.50
N GLN A 230 6.81 24.70 9.43
CA GLN A 230 6.91 26.10 9.03
C GLN A 230 6.47 26.97 10.21
N GLU A 231 7.29 27.95 10.62
CA GLU A 231 6.87 28.94 11.59
C GLU A 231 5.61 29.62 11.03
N LYS A 232 4.46 29.34 11.69
CA LYS A 232 3.25 30.08 11.38
C LYS A 232 3.55 31.54 11.70
N GLY A 233 3.77 32.34 10.66
CA GLY A 233 4.10 33.75 10.80
C GLY A 233 3.18 34.37 11.84
N LYS A 234 3.77 35.00 12.88
CA LYS A 234 3.03 35.84 13.83
C LYS A 234 2.23 36.80 12.97
N LYS A 235 0.91 36.63 12.89
CA LYS A 235 0.02 37.70 12.42
C LYS A 235 0.30 38.88 13.34
N ASN A 236 1.07 39.84 12.85
CA ASN A 236 1.16 41.14 13.47
C ASN A 236 -0.26 41.72 13.53
N GLY A 237 -0.83 41.73 14.73
CA GLY A 237 -2.11 42.36 15.02
C GLY A 237 -2.01 43.86 14.96
#